data_107d1d6a38595e99c219285556ae0493
#
_entry.id   107d1d6a38595e99c219285556ae0493
#
_cell.length_a   1.000
_cell.length_b   1.000
_cell.length_c   1.000
_cell.angle_alpha   90.00
_cell.angle_beta   90.00
_cell.angle_gamma   90.00
#
_symmetry.space_group_name_H-M   'P 1'
#
loop_
_entity.id
_entity.type
_entity.pdbx_description
1 polymer ?
#
loop_
_entity_poly.entity_id
_entity_poly.type
_entity_poly.pdbx_seq_one_letter_code
_entity_poly.pdbx_strand_id
1 'polypeptide(L)'
;MGGDGTLLGVGRKSAPYGTPILGINLGTLGFLTAEEKNHAEYAIDKVLAGDYKMEKRMMLQATIATDMERIEGILALNDICITRGLLYKILEFNIYVNEEYVDTLRADGVIICTPTGSTAYNLSAGGPVLKADAQIIAITPISAHTLTSRSIVVSADDVVTVEINPREEADFTVSADGQDAW
;
A
#
# COMPACT_ATOMS: atom_id res chain seq x y z
N MET A 1 7.17 0.65 -19.92
CA MET A 1 6.21 1.68 -20.35
C MET A 1 4.81 1.24 -19.98
N GLY A 2 3.96 2.14 -19.48
CA GLY A 2 2.60 1.83 -19.02
C GLY A 2 2.09 2.92 -18.08
N GLY A 3 0.97 2.67 -17.38
CA GLY A 3 0.47 3.52 -16.30
C GLY A 3 0.98 3.09 -14.94
N ASP A 4 0.46 3.75 -13.88
CA ASP A 4 0.84 3.48 -12.49
C ASP A 4 0.67 2.01 -12.09
N GLY A 5 -0.42 1.35 -12.49
CA GLY A 5 -0.63 -0.07 -12.22
C GLY A 5 0.47 -0.99 -12.79
N THR A 6 1.00 -0.67 -13.98
CA THR A 6 2.14 -1.39 -14.57
C THR A 6 3.40 -1.17 -13.72
N LEU A 7 3.62 0.06 -13.27
CA LEU A 7 4.78 0.41 -12.46
C LEU A 7 4.72 -0.27 -11.09
N LEU A 8 3.54 -0.35 -10.45
CA LEU A 8 3.35 -1.09 -9.20
C LEU A 8 3.76 -2.56 -9.36
N GLY A 9 3.26 -3.24 -10.40
CA GLY A 9 3.60 -4.65 -10.66
C GLY A 9 5.09 -4.86 -10.96
N VAL A 10 5.74 -3.96 -11.72
CA VAL A 10 7.18 -4.00 -11.98
C VAL A 10 7.95 -3.68 -10.70
N GLY A 11 7.53 -2.70 -9.92
CA GLY A 11 8.14 -2.30 -8.66
C GLY A 11 8.26 -3.47 -7.70
N ARG A 12 7.16 -4.18 -7.45
CA ARG A 12 7.15 -5.36 -6.58
C ARG A 12 8.12 -6.46 -7.03
N LYS A 13 8.20 -6.70 -8.34
CA LYS A 13 9.10 -7.72 -8.92
C LYS A 13 10.58 -7.30 -8.90
N SER A 14 10.85 -6.01 -9.02
CA SER A 14 12.22 -5.48 -9.12
C SER A 14 12.84 -5.14 -7.77
N ALA A 15 12.01 -4.87 -6.76
CA ALA A 15 12.45 -4.44 -5.44
C ALA A 15 13.44 -5.42 -4.77
N PRO A 16 13.24 -6.76 -4.80
CA PRO A 16 14.18 -7.70 -4.21
C PRO A 16 15.59 -7.66 -4.82
N TYR A 17 15.71 -7.14 -6.05
CA TYR A 17 16.97 -7.05 -6.79
C TYR A 17 17.59 -5.64 -6.73
N GLY A 18 16.91 -4.67 -6.10
CA GLY A 18 17.36 -3.29 -6.06
C GLY A 18 17.45 -2.64 -7.45
N THR A 19 16.68 -3.12 -8.43
CA THR A 19 16.75 -2.63 -9.81
C THR A 19 16.02 -1.29 -9.95
N PRO A 20 16.70 -0.23 -10.41
CA PRO A 20 16.06 1.07 -10.67
C PRO A 20 15.02 0.97 -11.80
N ILE A 21 13.98 1.79 -11.72
CA ILE A 21 12.90 1.81 -12.69
C ILE A 21 12.73 3.22 -13.24
N LEU A 22 12.73 3.37 -14.57
CA LEU A 22 12.25 4.57 -15.25
C LEU A 22 10.82 4.32 -15.75
N GLY A 23 9.85 4.99 -15.16
CA GLY A 23 8.44 4.92 -15.53
C GLY A 23 8.12 5.90 -16.66
N ILE A 24 7.68 5.41 -17.81
CA ILE A 24 7.20 6.22 -18.95
C ILE A 24 5.71 5.94 -19.13
N ASN A 25 4.89 6.98 -19.00
CA ASN A 25 3.45 6.89 -19.13
C ASN A 25 3.02 6.79 -20.61
N LEU A 26 2.11 5.86 -20.90
CA LEU A 26 1.51 5.71 -22.23
C LEU A 26 0.10 6.29 -22.36
N GLY A 27 -0.49 6.71 -21.24
CA GLY A 27 -1.86 7.21 -21.17
C GLY A 27 -1.98 8.53 -20.41
N THR A 28 -2.94 8.62 -19.50
CA THR A 28 -3.08 9.78 -18.62
C THR A 28 -1.95 9.76 -17.58
N LEU A 29 -1.28 10.90 -17.39
CA LEU A 29 -0.18 11.04 -16.43
C LEU A 29 -0.64 10.59 -15.03
N GLY A 30 0.12 9.67 -14.43
CA GLY A 30 -0.09 9.16 -13.08
C GLY A 30 0.81 9.86 -12.06
N PHE A 31 0.76 9.37 -10.83
CA PHE A 31 1.59 9.88 -9.72
C PHE A 31 2.99 9.23 -9.65
N LEU A 32 3.17 8.07 -10.29
CA LEU A 32 4.40 7.27 -10.19
C LEU A 32 5.28 7.33 -11.42
N THR A 33 4.71 7.67 -12.59
CA THR A 33 5.47 7.75 -13.83
C THR A 33 6.23 9.07 -13.92
N ALA A 34 7.51 9.01 -14.34
CA ALA A 34 8.39 10.17 -14.38
C ALA A 34 8.16 11.05 -15.61
N GLU A 35 7.79 10.44 -16.75
CA GLU A 35 7.71 11.13 -18.05
C GLU A 35 6.55 10.61 -18.90
N GLU A 36 6.11 11.43 -19.84
CA GLU A 36 5.11 11.07 -20.84
C GLU A 36 5.76 10.41 -22.07
N LYS A 37 4.95 9.66 -22.83
CA LYS A 37 5.39 8.96 -24.06
C LYS A 37 6.17 9.86 -25.02
N ASN A 38 5.73 11.10 -25.20
CA ASN A 38 6.33 12.05 -26.14
C ASN A 38 7.75 12.47 -25.74
N HIS A 39 8.12 12.30 -24.48
CA HIS A 39 9.44 12.62 -23.94
C HIS A 39 10.28 11.38 -23.63
N ALA A 40 9.83 10.19 -24.08
CA ALA A 40 10.49 8.92 -23.75
C ALA A 40 11.95 8.86 -24.21
N GLU A 41 12.24 9.26 -25.46
CA GLU A 41 13.60 9.28 -26.01
C GLU A 41 14.49 10.24 -25.21
N TYR A 42 14.00 11.44 -24.95
CA TYR A 42 14.72 12.43 -24.14
C TYR A 42 15.04 11.91 -22.74
N ALA A 43 14.08 11.25 -22.08
CA ALA A 43 14.29 10.68 -20.75
C ALA A 43 15.34 9.55 -20.77
N ILE A 44 15.33 8.71 -21.80
CA ILE A 44 16.32 7.64 -21.99
C ILE A 44 17.72 8.24 -22.20
N ASP A 45 17.84 9.26 -23.08
CA ASP A 45 19.11 9.94 -23.34
C ASP A 45 19.68 10.57 -22.06
N LYS A 46 18.83 11.18 -21.22
CA LYS A 46 19.23 11.71 -19.92
C LYS A 46 19.77 10.63 -19.00
N VAL A 47 19.09 9.48 -18.90
CA VAL A 47 19.56 8.35 -18.09
C VAL A 47 20.90 7.82 -18.60
N LEU A 48 21.07 7.68 -19.93
CA LEU A 48 22.32 7.21 -20.52
C LEU A 48 23.48 8.21 -20.33
N ALA A 49 23.17 9.51 -20.28
CA ALA A 49 24.14 10.56 -19.97
C ALA A 49 24.49 10.68 -18.47
N GLY A 50 23.80 9.93 -17.60
CA GLY A 50 23.95 10.04 -16.15
C GLY A 50 23.28 11.27 -15.53
N ASP A 51 22.46 12.00 -16.29
CA ASP A 51 21.76 13.20 -15.87
C ASP A 51 20.35 12.84 -15.35
N TYR A 52 20.29 12.24 -14.18
CA TYR A 52 19.06 11.88 -13.51
C TYR A 52 19.21 11.91 -11.99
N LYS A 53 18.09 11.99 -11.30
CA LYS A 53 18.00 11.86 -9.84
C LYS A 53 17.33 10.55 -9.46
N MET A 54 17.99 9.78 -8.59
CA MET A 54 17.37 8.58 -7.97
C MET A 54 16.45 8.98 -6.83
N GLU A 55 15.24 8.49 -6.86
CA GLU A 55 14.28 8.61 -5.77
C GLU A 55 14.04 7.24 -5.14
N LYS A 56 14.23 7.17 -3.82
CA LYS A 56 13.94 5.95 -3.05
C LYS A 56 12.51 6.00 -2.54
N ARG A 57 11.78 4.91 -2.72
CA ARG A 57 10.44 4.71 -2.20
C ARG A 57 10.46 3.54 -1.23
N MET A 58 9.88 3.73 -0.03
CA MET A 58 9.68 2.60 0.87
C MET A 58 8.60 1.66 0.32
N MET A 59 8.64 0.41 0.72
CA MET A 59 7.62 -0.59 0.44
C MET A 59 7.18 -1.24 1.74
N LEU A 60 5.97 -1.76 1.76
CA LEU A 60 5.51 -2.66 2.80
C LEU A 60 5.88 -4.09 2.43
N GLN A 61 6.27 -4.86 3.45
CA GLN A 61 6.34 -6.31 3.38
C GLN A 61 5.37 -6.89 4.39
N ALA A 62 4.45 -7.73 3.92
CA ALA A 62 3.43 -8.33 4.77
C ALA A 62 3.54 -9.85 4.83
N THR A 63 3.01 -10.40 5.92
CA THR A 63 2.75 -11.82 6.12
C THR A 63 1.28 -11.97 6.49
N ILE A 64 0.58 -12.89 5.83
CA ILE A 64 -0.77 -13.33 6.21
C ILE A 64 -0.62 -14.65 6.94
N ALA A 65 -1.19 -14.73 8.14
CA ALA A 65 -1.21 -15.96 8.94
C ALA A 65 -2.65 -16.32 9.32
N THR A 66 -3.04 -17.55 9.01
CA THR A 66 -4.31 -18.15 9.41
C THR A 66 -4.02 -19.48 10.12
N ASP A 67 -5.04 -20.12 10.69
CA ASP A 67 -4.90 -21.46 11.28
C ASP A 67 -4.48 -22.53 10.25
N MET A 68 -4.69 -22.26 8.96
CA MET A 68 -4.49 -23.23 7.88
C MET A 68 -3.23 -22.98 7.07
N GLU A 69 -2.83 -21.72 6.94
CA GLU A 69 -1.72 -21.35 6.07
C GLU A 69 -0.98 -20.09 6.55
N ARG A 70 0.25 -19.96 6.09
CA ARG A 70 1.08 -18.77 6.28
C ARG A 70 1.69 -18.36 4.93
N ILE A 71 1.37 -17.15 4.48
CA ILE A 71 1.86 -16.56 3.23
C ILE A 71 2.81 -15.43 3.59
N GLU A 72 4.05 -15.53 3.18
CA GLU A 72 5.11 -14.56 3.50
C GLU A 72 5.61 -13.83 2.26
N GLY A 73 6.27 -12.69 2.48
CA GLY A 73 6.96 -11.95 1.43
C GLY A 73 6.06 -11.18 0.48
N ILE A 74 4.83 -10.87 0.90
CA ILE A 74 3.91 -10.03 0.13
C ILE A 74 4.46 -8.61 0.12
N LEU A 75 4.76 -8.06 -1.05
CA LEU A 75 5.28 -6.70 -1.22
C LEU A 75 4.22 -5.77 -1.77
N ALA A 76 4.15 -4.55 -1.23
CA ALA A 76 3.32 -3.48 -1.76
C ALA A 76 4.09 -2.16 -1.82
N LEU A 77 3.95 -1.43 -2.93
CA LEU A 77 4.50 -0.09 -3.08
C LEU A 77 3.52 0.97 -2.55
N ASN A 78 2.22 0.78 -2.77
CA ASN A 78 1.18 1.67 -2.26
C ASN A 78 0.66 1.21 -0.91
N ASP A 79 -0.02 0.07 -0.87
CA ASP A 79 -0.76 -0.36 0.31
C ASP A 79 -1.02 -1.87 0.37
N ILE A 80 -1.27 -2.34 1.60
CA ILE A 80 -1.94 -3.59 1.90
C ILE A 80 -3.34 -3.21 2.41
N CYS A 81 -4.35 -3.74 1.76
CA CYS A 81 -5.74 -3.47 2.09
C CYS A 81 -6.44 -4.75 2.54
N ILE A 82 -7.10 -4.69 3.68
CA ILE A 82 -7.95 -5.77 4.19
C ILE A 82 -9.38 -5.26 4.13
N THR A 83 -10.25 -5.95 3.40
CA THR A 83 -11.65 -5.58 3.24
C THR A 83 -12.57 -6.74 3.54
N ARG A 84 -13.78 -6.44 3.98
CA ARG A 84 -14.82 -7.45 4.11
C ARG A 84 -15.12 -8.09 2.75
N GLY A 85 -15.42 -9.37 2.76
CA GLY A 85 -15.84 -10.12 1.59
C GLY A 85 -17.33 -9.91 1.25
N LEU A 86 -17.94 -10.91 0.63
CA LEU A 86 -19.32 -10.83 0.15
C LEU A 86 -20.38 -10.83 1.27
N LEU A 87 -20.07 -11.35 2.42
CA LEU A 87 -20.95 -11.33 3.59
C LEU A 87 -20.91 -9.91 4.19
N TYR A 88 -22.01 -9.19 4.14
CA TYR A 88 -22.18 -7.77 4.55
C TYR A 88 -21.96 -7.50 6.05
N LYS A 89 -21.22 -8.33 6.76
CA LYS A 89 -20.89 -8.11 8.16
C LYS A 89 -19.75 -7.14 8.30
N ILE A 90 -19.90 -6.19 9.23
CA ILE A 90 -18.83 -5.28 9.63
C ILE A 90 -17.73 -6.09 10.29
N LEU A 91 -16.49 -5.87 9.89
CA LEU A 91 -15.34 -6.50 10.52
C LEU A 91 -14.86 -5.68 11.73
N GLU A 92 -14.28 -6.40 12.68
CA GLU A 92 -13.60 -5.82 13.83
C GLU A 92 -12.10 -6.16 13.71
N PHE A 93 -11.30 -5.11 13.59
CA PHE A 93 -9.85 -5.19 13.42
C PHE A 93 -9.18 -4.71 14.70
N ASN A 94 -8.47 -5.58 15.39
CA ASN A 94 -7.58 -5.19 16.47
C ASN A 94 -6.23 -4.79 15.89
N ILE A 95 -5.81 -3.56 16.15
CA ILE A 95 -4.57 -2.99 15.64
C ILE A 95 -3.52 -3.01 16.74
N TYR A 96 -2.35 -3.54 16.42
CA TYR A 96 -1.17 -3.54 17.27
C TYR A 96 0.00 -2.90 16.53
N VAL A 97 0.85 -2.22 17.27
CA VAL A 97 2.12 -1.66 16.79
C VAL A 97 3.22 -2.15 17.72
N ASN A 98 4.20 -2.87 17.18
CA ASN A 98 5.27 -3.51 17.96
C ASN A 98 4.74 -4.37 19.13
N GLU A 99 3.69 -5.18 18.84
CA GLU A 99 3.00 -6.04 19.81
C GLU A 99 2.14 -5.28 20.86
N GLU A 100 2.18 -3.95 20.89
CA GLU A 100 1.35 -3.15 21.79
C GLU A 100 -0.01 -2.87 21.13
N TYR A 101 -1.09 -3.15 21.87
CA TYR A 101 -2.45 -2.83 21.44
C TYR A 101 -2.65 -1.32 21.28
N VAL A 102 -3.19 -0.90 20.15
CA VAL A 102 -3.42 0.52 19.83
C VAL A 102 -4.90 0.86 19.78
N ASP A 103 -5.69 0.11 19.00
CA ASP A 103 -7.12 0.40 18.80
C ASP A 103 -7.88 -0.83 18.27
N THR A 104 -9.20 -0.79 18.38
CA THR A 104 -10.12 -1.72 17.71
C THR A 104 -10.99 -0.96 16.73
N LEU A 105 -10.81 -1.21 15.44
CA LEU A 105 -11.54 -0.57 14.36
C LEU A 105 -12.74 -1.44 13.95
N ARG A 106 -13.95 -0.87 13.97
CA ARG A 106 -15.15 -1.47 13.36
C ARG A 106 -15.41 -0.77 12.04
N ALA A 107 -15.12 -1.46 10.93
CA ALA A 107 -15.08 -0.84 9.61
C ALA A 107 -15.36 -1.86 8.49
N ASP A 108 -15.59 -1.35 7.28
CA ASP A 108 -15.65 -2.18 6.07
C ASP A 108 -14.26 -2.73 5.69
N GLY A 109 -13.21 -2.10 6.19
CA GLY A 109 -11.84 -2.53 5.97
C GLY A 109 -10.82 -1.63 6.64
N VAL A 110 -9.55 -1.97 6.45
CA VAL A 110 -8.40 -1.18 6.88
C VAL A 110 -7.33 -1.16 5.79
N ILE A 111 -6.70 -0.01 5.61
CA ILE A 111 -5.59 0.21 4.68
C ILE A 111 -4.34 0.48 5.48
N ILE A 112 -3.28 -0.25 5.22
CA ILE A 112 -1.93 0.02 5.69
C ILE A 112 -1.16 0.54 4.49
N CYS A 113 -0.78 1.82 4.46
CA CYS A 113 -0.18 2.41 3.28
C CYS A 113 1.18 3.05 3.53
N THR A 114 1.99 3.04 2.48
CA THR A 114 3.23 3.80 2.36
C THR A 114 2.91 5.27 2.07
N PRO A 115 3.89 6.18 2.17
CA PRO A 115 3.75 7.54 1.67
C PRO A 115 3.42 7.62 0.17
N THR A 116 3.94 6.69 -0.63
CA THR A 116 3.61 6.57 -2.06
C THR A 116 2.12 6.26 -2.25
N GLY A 117 1.58 5.31 -1.49
CA GLY A 117 0.17 4.92 -1.53
C GLY A 117 -0.80 5.93 -0.89
N SER A 118 -0.28 6.95 -0.19
CA SER A 118 -1.11 7.93 0.50
C SER A 118 -2.03 8.71 -0.45
N THR A 119 -1.68 8.83 -1.72
CA THR A 119 -2.47 9.48 -2.77
C THR A 119 -3.35 8.51 -3.57
N ALA A 120 -3.30 7.20 -3.27
CA ALA A 120 -4.11 6.15 -3.89
C ALA A 120 -5.39 5.89 -3.08
N TYR A 121 -5.67 4.63 -2.73
CA TYR A 121 -6.89 4.25 -2.03
C TYR A 121 -7.00 4.90 -0.64
N ASN A 122 -5.88 5.08 0.05
CA ASN A 122 -5.81 5.80 1.31
C ASN A 122 -6.47 7.19 1.24
N LEU A 123 -6.23 7.95 0.17
CA LEU A 123 -6.85 9.27 -0.02
C LEU A 123 -8.37 9.19 -0.14
N SER A 124 -8.87 8.21 -0.90
CA SER A 124 -10.31 7.96 -1.07
C SER A 124 -10.98 7.53 0.24
N ALA A 125 -10.26 6.84 1.11
CA ALA A 125 -10.72 6.45 2.44
C ALA A 125 -10.65 7.61 3.48
N GLY A 126 -10.17 8.79 3.09
CA GLY A 126 -10.03 9.95 3.98
C GLY A 126 -8.73 9.96 4.80
N GLY A 127 -7.75 9.15 4.43
CA GLY A 127 -6.44 9.13 5.05
C GLY A 127 -5.58 10.36 4.69
N PRO A 128 -4.50 10.61 5.44
CA PRO A 128 -3.62 11.75 5.22
C PRO A 128 -2.81 11.61 3.93
N VAL A 129 -2.52 12.74 3.27
CA VAL A 129 -1.50 12.81 2.22
C VAL A 129 -0.13 12.92 2.88
N LEU A 130 0.77 12.02 2.52
CA LEU A 130 2.11 11.94 3.08
C LEU A 130 3.15 12.34 2.03
N LYS A 131 4.24 12.96 2.48
CA LYS A 131 5.36 13.26 1.60
C LYS A 131 6.01 11.95 1.14
N ALA A 132 6.19 11.76 -0.15
CA ALA A 132 6.58 10.50 -0.77
C ALA A 132 7.89 9.87 -0.27
N ASP A 133 8.82 10.68 0.25
CA ASP A 133 10.11 10.26 0.82
C ASP A 133 10.08 10.16 2.36
N ALA A 134 8.92 10.35 3.01
CA ALA A 134 8.79 10.17 4.44
C ALA A 134 8.98 8.70 4.83
N GLN A 135 9.45 8.45 6.05
CA GLN A 135 9.66 7.10 6.60
C GLN A 135 8.59 6.82 7.65
N ILE A 136 7.36 6.68 7.19
CA ILE A 136 6.16 6.48 8.01
C ILE A 136 5.17 5.56 7.31
N ILE A 137 4.30 4.93 8.08
CA ILE A 137 3.19 4.09 7.61
C ILE A 137 1.90 4.72 8.12
N ALA A 138 0.88 4.81 7.27
CA ALA A 138 -0.46 5.20 7.70
C ALA A 138 -1.38 3.98 7.76
N ILE A 139 -2.20 3.92 8.81
CA ILE A 139 -3.24 2.93 9.04
C ILE A 139 -4.57 3.69 8.97
N THR A 140 -5.37 3.41 7.95
CA THR A 140 -6.60 4.16 7.67
C THR A 140 -7.80 3.21 7.60
N PRO A 141 -8.84 3.43 8.43
CA PRO A 141 -10.06 2.64 8.33
C PRO A 141 -10.86 3.00 7.08
N ILE A 142 -11.55 2.00 6.50
CA ILE A 142 -12.48 2.19 5.39
C ILE A 142 -13.90 2.20 5.96
N SER A 143 -14.63 3.29 5.77
CA SER A 143 -16.01 3.43 6.23
C SER A 143 -16.20 3.03 7.70
N ALA A 144 -15.39 3.59 8.59
CA ALA A 144 -15.47 3.29 10.02
C ALA A 144 -16.85 3.60 10.60
N HIS A 145 -17.35 2.69 11.43
CA HIS A 145 -18.66 2.81 12.11
C HIS A 145 -18.59 3.62 13.42
N THR A 146 -17.51 4.31 13.67
CA THR A 146 -17.32 5.20 14.83
C THR A 146 -16.96 6.60 14.35
N LEU A 147 -17.60 7.62 14.91
CA LEU A 147 -17.33 9.02 14.56
C LEU A 147 -15.94 9.51 15.01
N THR A 148 -15.32 8.81 15.93
CA THR A 148 -14.02 9.15 16.53
C THR A 148 -12.83 8.47 15.84
N SER A 149 -13.06 7.49 14.98
CA SER A 149 -12.00 6.79 14.26
C SER A 149 -11.20 7.76 13.39
N ARG A 150 -9.89 7.64 13.44
CA ARG A 150 -8.95 8.45 12.65
C ARG A 150 -7.84 7.57 12.13
N SER A 151 -7.19 8.02 11.07
CA SER A 151 -5.95 7.39 10.62
C SER A 151 -4.87 7.53 11.68
N ILE A 152 -4.11 6.46 11.86
CA ILE A 152 -2.95 6.39 12.75
C ILE A 152 -1.71 6.43 11.87
N VAL A 153 -0.69 7.19 12.28
CA VAL A 153 0.59 7.25 11.57
C VAL A 153 1.69 6.75 12.51
N VAL A 154 2.50 5.83 12.03
CA VAL A 154 3.57 5.18 12.78
C VAL A 154 4.88 5.25 12.00
N SER A 155 6.01 4.88 12.60
CA SER A 155 7.32 4.84 11.96
C SER A 155 7.37 3.76 10.86
N ALA A 156 8.23 3.95 9.85
CA ALA A 156 8.52 2.91 8.87
C ALA A 156 9.19 1.66 9.47
N ASP A 157 9.83 1.81 10.63
CA ASP A 157 10.51 0.72 11.34
C ASP A 157 9.55 -0.08 12.24
N ASP A 158 8.31 0.39 12.41
CA ASP A 158 7.32 -0.28 13.25
C ASP A 158 6.71 -1.49 12.52
N VAL A 159 6.37 -2.50 13.31
CA VAL A 159 5.61 -3.67 12.87
C VAL A 159 4.13 -3.46 13.18
N VAL A 160 3.32 -3.35 12.15
CA VAL A 160 1.86 -3.24 12.27
C VAL A 160 1.24 -4.64 12.18
N THR A 161 0.52 -5.05 13.21
CA THR A 161 -0.27 -6.29 13.20
C THR A 161 -1.76 -5.95 13.21
N VAL A 162 -2.49 -6.58 12.32
CA VAL A 162 -3.95 -6.49 12.22
C VAL A 162 -4.53 -7.87 12.49
N GLU A 163 -5.25 -7.99 13.59
CA GLU A 163 -5.99 -9.21 13.91
C GLU A 163 -7.48 -9.02 13.59
N ILE A 164 -8.05 -9.98 12.89
CA ILE A 164 -9.49 -10.03 12.64
C ILE A 164 -10.11 -10.93 13.72
N ASN A 165 -11.15 -10.43 14.39
CA ASN A 165 -11.76 -11.17 15.49
C ASN A 165 -12.34 -12.51 15.01
N PRO A 166 -11.85 -13.66 15.51
CA PRO A 166 -12.25 -14.99 15.03
C PRO A 166 -13.65 -15.43 15.47
N ARG A 167 -14.35 -14.66 16.30
CA ARG A 167 -15.68 -14.99 16.83
C ARG A 167 -16.80 -14.88 15.80
N GLU A 168 -16.51 -14.33 14.62
CA GLU A 168 -17.44 -14.26 13.52
C GLU A 168 -16.87 -15.09 12.35
N GLU A 169 -17.73 -15.82 11.63
CA GLU A 169 -17.37 -16.33 10.30
C GLU A 169 -17.08 -15.10 9.42
N ALA A 170 -15.84 -14.63 9.48
CA ALA A 170 -15.42 -13.44 8.79
C ALA A 170 -14.97 -13.84 7.38
N ASP A 171 -15.71 -13.38 6.39
CA ASP A 171 -15.28 -13.41 4.99
C ASP A 171 -14.54 -12.09 4.71
N PHE A 172 -13.25 -12.17 4.45
CA PHE A 172 -12.41 -11.01 4.15
C PHE A 172 -11.44 -11.31 3.02
N THR A 173 -10.98 -10.24 2.40
CA THR A 173 -9.99 -10.30 1.32
C THR A 173 -8.81 -9.40 1.69
N VAL A 174 -7.60 -9.89 1.45
CA VAL A 174 -6.37 -9.10 1.57
C VAL A 174 -5.84 -8.83 0.17
N SER A 175 -5.49 -7.59 -0.14
CA SER A 175 -4.89 -7.22 -1.41
C SER A 175 -3.63 -6.38 -1.22
N ALA A 176 -2.68 -6.49 -2.15
CA ALA A 176 -1.48 -5.69 -2.24
C ALA A 176 -1.51 -4.85 -3.51
N ASP A 177 -1.43 -3.52 -3.38
CA ASP A 177 -1.52 -2.55 -4.49
C ASP A 177 -2.79 -2.74 -5.35
N GLY A 178 -3.85 -3.29 -4.77
CA GLY A 178 -5.11 -3.58 -5.45
C GLY A 178 -5.03 -4.65 -6.55
N GLN A 179 -3.96 -5.45 -6.60
CA GLN A 179 -3.72 -6.40 -7.70
C GLN A 179 -3.84 -7.87 -7.31
N ASP A 180 -3.42 -8.25 -6.13
CA ASP A 180 -3.49 -9.64 -5.65
C ASP A 180 -4.50 -9.71 -4.50
N ALA A 181 -5.21 -10.82 -4.39
CA ALA A 181 -6.20 -11.05 -3.35
C ALA A 181 -5.98 -12.45 -2.73
N TRP A 182 -6.03 -12.52 -1.42
CA TRP A 182 -5.93 -13.72 -0.59
C TRP A 182 -7.13 -13.82 0.34
#